data_34b1f66ce21011830b2c00cb02650805
#
_entry.id   34b1f66ce21011830b2c00cb02650805
#
_cell.length_a   1.000
_cell.length_b   1.000
_cell.length_c   1.000
_cell.angle_alpha   90.00
_cell.angle_beta   90.00
_cell.angle_gamma   90.00
#
_symmetry.space_group_name_H-M   'P 1'
#
loop_
_entity.id
_entity.type
_entity.pdbx_description
1 polymer ?
#
loop_
_entity_poly.entity_id
_entity_poly.type
_entity_poly.pdbx_seq_one_letter_code
_entity_poly.pdbx_strand_id
1 'polypeptide(L)'
;MAHPIYGQQEEKRIFFSESLSLYMPKYEKKSKKAYSRRDYDQGEELFDSLVEFKLNGSYMNNFKFNQLNNKAITFYNFKKPVYLITESSWCVASEGEIPALNELANKYHDKIDFVILFWDDKRTTRQMAKAYNENIKILYVDEMQNHNSYVIRQLKHSLGLPTTFLIDGNKKILDIRRGVTHPFGKSFEESFDLNYNTIYDGIANQLLSGKNNYTSQQSAALN
;
A
#
# COMPACT_ATOMS: atom_id res chain seq x y z
N MET A 1 47.82 9.56 18.03
CA MET A 1 46.74 10.29 17.35
C MET A 1 45.52 9.39 17.36
N ALA A 2 44.49 9.74 18.13
CA ALA A 2 43.26 8.95 18.21
C ALA A 2 42.31 9.43 17.12
N HIS A 3 41.86 8.52 16.23
CA HIS A 3 40.83 8.82 15.24
C HIS A 3 39.47 8.83 15.97
N PRO A 4 38.63 9.84 15.74
CA PRO A 4 37.29 9.82 16.29
C PRO A 4 36.45 8.73 15.55
N ILE A 5 35.97 7.77 16.30
CA ILE A 5 34.94 6.82 15.82
C ILE A 5 33.67 7.63 15.73
N TYR A 6 33.27 8.01 14.51
CA TYR A 6 31.92 8.51 14.23
C TYR A 6 30.95 7.35 14.43
N GLY A 7 30.31 7.30 15.57
CA GLY A 7 29.18 6.41 15.78
C GLY A 7 28.07 6.79 14.80
N GLN A 8 27.77 5.89 13.87
CA GLN A 8 26.53 5.98 13.09
C GLN A 8 25.38 5.91 14.09
N GLN A 9 24.71 7.03 14.30
CA GLN A 9 23.41 7.01 14.96
C GLN A 9 22.49 6.16 14.10
N GLU A 10 22.13 4.95 14.56
CA GLU A 10 21.05 4.17 13.96
C GLU A 10 19.80 5.04 13.97
N GLU A 11 19.35 5.45 12.78
CA GLU A 11 18.11 6.20 12.62
C GLU A 11 16.97 5.33 13.17
N LYS A 12 16.35 5.80 14.26
CA LYS A 12 15.29 5.06 14.95
C LYS A 12 14.14 4.78 13.98
N ARG A 13 14.00 3.52 13.58
CA ARG A 13 12.91 3.09 12.68
C ARG A 13 11.57 3.24 13.40
N ILE A 14 10.68 4.03 12.83
CA ILE A 14 9.29 4.17 13.29
C ILE A 14 8.43 3.21 12.46
N PHE A 15 7.69 2.32 13.10
CA PHE A 15 6.80 1.41 12.41
C PHE A 15 5.45 2.06 12.10
N PHE A 16 4.79 1.55 11.07
CA PHE A 16 3.48 2.01 10.62
C PHE A 16 2.45 2.02 11.76
N SER A 17 2.43 0.95 12.58
CA SER A 17 1.57 0.87 13.75
C SER A 17 1.81 1.97 14.79
N GLU A 18 3.07 2.38 14.98
CA GLU A 18 3.43 3.46 15.90
C GLU A 18 2.95 4.81 15.34
N SER A 19 3.20 5.05 14.05
CA SER A 19 2.71 6.27 13.37
C SER A 19 1.19 6.37 13.42
N LEU A 20 0.46 5.28 13.15
CA LEU A 20 -0.99 5.24 13.28
C LEU A 20 -1.44 5.55 14.70
N SER A 21 -0.85 4.91 15.70
CA SER A 21 -1.21 5.12 17.11
C SER A 21 -1.04 6.58 17.54
N LEU A 22 -0.03 7.26 17.02
CA LEU A 22 0.25 8.66 17.36
C LEU A 22 -0.67 9.66 16.64
N TYR A 23 -0.99 9.42 15.38
CA TYR A 23 -1.59 10.45 14.53
C TYR A 23 -3.06 10.20 14.16
N MET A 24 -3.53 8.94 14.17
CA MET A 24 -4.91 8.59 13.83
C MET A 24 -5.97 9.28 14.70
N PRO A 25 -5.84 9.34 16.04
CA PRO A 25 -6.88 9.95 16.86
C PRO A 25 -7.17 11.41 16.50
N LYS A 26 -6.12 12.16 16.16
CA LYS A 26 -6.25 13.57 15.73
C LYS A 26 -6.86 13.68 14.34
N TYR A 27 -6.43 12.82 13.42
CA TYR A 27 -6.98 12.76 12.07
C TYR A 27 -8.46 12.41 12.09
N GLU A 28 -8.87 11.33 12.77
CA GLU A 28 -10.27 10.89 12.85
C GLU A 28 -11.19 11.96 13.40
N LYS A 29 -10.75 12.68 14.45
CA LYS A 29 -11.53 13.79 15.00
C LYS A 29 -11.76 14.91 13.97
N LYS A 30 -10.72 15.25 13.17
CA LYS A 30 -10.82 16.29 12.16
C LYS A 30 -11.62 15.85 10.95
N SER A 31 -11.36 14.66 10.42
CA SER A 31 -12.04 14.12 9.24
C SER A 31 -13.53 13.88 9.52
N LYS A 32 -13.90 13.36 10.70
CA LYS A 32 -15.29 13.24 11.12
C LYS A 32 -16.02 14.60 11.10
N LYS A 33 -15.34 15.68 11.52
CA LYS A 33 -15.91 17.03 11.49
C LYS A 33 -16.08 17.53 10.06
N ALA A 34 -15.11 17.30 9.16
CA ALA A 34 -15.21 17.67 7.74
C ALA A 34 -16.38 16.93 7.07
N TYR A 35 -16.42 15.59 7.18
CA TYR A 35 -17.50 14.79 6.59
C TYR A 35 -18.89 15.10 7.17
N SER A 36 -19.00 15.43 8.45
CA SER A 36 -20.29 15.86 9.04
C SER A 36 -20.83 17.16 8.44
N ARG A 37 -19.96 17.98 7.87
CA ARG A 37 -20.30 19.21 7.16
C ARG A 37 -20.38 19.04 5.65
N ARG A 38 -20.18 17.81 5.14
CA ARG A 38 -20.06 17.47 3.71
C ARG A 38 -18.91 18.20 3.02
N ASP A 39 -17.87 18.55 3.77
CA ASP A 39 -16.64 19.15 3.27
C ASP A 39 -15.67 18.03 2.87
N TYR A 40 -15.92 17.49 1.69
CA TYR A 40 -15.17 16.35 1.16
C TYR A 40 -13.74 16.73 0.79
N ASP A 41 -13.56 17.93 0.25
CA ASP A 41 -12.23 18.46 -0.14
C ASP A 41 -11.34 18.57 1.10
N GLN A 42 -11.85 19.13 2.20
CA GLN A 42 -11.11 19.14 3.47
C GLN A 42 -10.85 17.72 4.00
N GLY A 43 -11.77 16.78 3.78
CA GLY A 43 -11.59 15.38 4.15
C GLY A 43 -10.41 14.74 3.42
N GLU A 44 -10.27 15.03 2.13
CA GLU A 44 -9.17 14.57 1.28
C GLU A 44 -7.84 15.24 1.68
N GLU A 45 -7.78 16.55 1.79
CA GLU A 45 -6.60 17.29 2.25
C GLU A 45 -6.07 16.79 3.61
N LEU A 46 -6.97 16.46 4.53
CA LEU A 46 -6.59 15.90 5.83
C LEU A 46 -5.95 14.51 5.71
N PHE A 47 -6.44 13.69 4.76
CA PHE A 47 -5.86 12.39 4.49
C PHE A 47 -4.49 12.51 3.85
N ASP A 48 -4.36 13.34 2.83
CA ASP A 48 -3.09 13.58 2.13
C ASP A 48 -2.03 14.13 3.09
N SER A 49 -2.41 15.08 3.94
CA SER A 49 -1.54 15.60 4.99
C SER A 49 -1.12 14.54 6.02
N LEU A 50 -2.02 13.61 6.39
CA LEU A 50 -1.68 12.48 7.24
C LEU A 50 -0.66 11.56 6.57
N VAL A 51 -0.89 11.21 5.31
CA VAL A 51 0.00 10.34 4.54
C VAL A 51 1.37 11.00 4.38
N GLU A 52 1.41 12.19 3.80
CA GLU A 52 2.65 12.88 3.43
C GLU A 52 3.55 13.16 4.65
N PHE A 53 2.97 13.71 5.72
CA PHE A 53 3.79 14.19 6.85
C PHE A 53 3.89 13.24 8.02
N LYS A 54 3.10 12.14 8.06
CA LYS A 54 3.02 11.29 9.26
C LYS A 54 3.17 9.79 8.99
N LEU A 55 2.70 9.29 7.85
CA LEU A 55 2.75 7.86 7.54
C LEU A 55 3.87 7.50 6.57
N ASN A 56 4.15 8.34 5.57
CA ASN A 56 5.26 8.15 4.66
C ASN A 56 6.58 8.16 5.43
N GLY A 57 7.49 7.29 5.03
CA GLY A 57 8.76 7.09 5.72
C GLY A 57 8.71 6.10 6.88
N SER A 58 7.52 5.73 7.39
CA SER A 58 7.41 4.65 8.39
C SER A 58 7.63 3.28 7.75
N TYR A 59 7.96 2.28 8.59
CA TYR A 59 8.23 0.92 8.12
C TYR A 59 7.02 0.03 8.31
N MET A 60 6.64 -0.69 7.25
CA MET A 60 5.55 -1.66 7.32
C MET A 60 5.87 -2.75 8.33
N ASN A 61 4.91 -3.05 9.22
CA ASN A 61 5.05 -4.13 10.18
C ASN A 61 5.08 -5.50 9.49
N ASN A 62 5.70 -6.48 10.13
CA ASN A 62 5.75 -7.84 9.60
C ASN A 62 4.44 -8.61 9.85
N PHE A 63 3.39 -8.23 9.13
CA PHE A 63 2.09 -8.89 9.21
C PHE A 63 2.12 -10.30 8.63
N LYS A 64 1.27 -11.18 9.18
CA LYS A 64 1.06 -12.54 8.70
C LYS A 64 -0.26 -12.64 7.95
N PHE A 65 -0.21 -13.26 6.78
CA PHE A 65 -1.34 -13.46 5.87
C PHE A 65 -1.48 -14.91 5.46
N ASN A 66 -2.64 -15.27 4.94
CA ASN A 66 -2.91 -16.58 4.36
C ASN A 66 -2.84 -16.52 2.83
N GLN A 67 -2.36 -17.62 2.23
CA GLN A 67 -2.37 -17.85 0.79
C GLN A 67 -3.45 -18.88 0.42
N LEU A 68 -3.94 -18.83 -0.82
CA LEU A 68 -4.96 -19.77 -1.31
C LEU A 68 -4.53 -21.25 -1.27
N ASN A 69 -3.21 -21.51 -1.26
CA ASN A 69 -2.60 -22.85 -1.12
C ASN A 69 -2.48 -23.36 0.32
N ASN A 70 -3.15 -22.73 1.29
CA ASN A 70 -3.12 -22.99 2.74
C ASN A 70 -1.78 -22.70 3.44
N LYS A 71 -0.83 -22.07 2.78
CA LYS A 71 0.41 -21.61 3.42
C LYS A 71 0.21 -20.21 4.01
N ALA A 72 0.87 -19.97 5.14
CA ALA A 72 0.99 -18.62 5.67
C ALA A 72 2.24 -17.94 5.10
N ILE A 73 2.17 -16.64 4.91
CA ILE A 73 3.29 -15.79 4.50
C ILE A 73 3.32 -14.56 5.39
N THR A 74 4.51 -14.03 5.66
CA THR A 74 4.65 -12.74 6.33
C THR A 74 5.03 -11.67 5.35
N PHE A 75 4.75 -10.41 5.70
CA PHE A 75 5.09 -9.28 4.82
C PHE A 75 6.60 -9.22 4.48
N TYR A 76 7.46 -9.63 5.40
CA TYR A 76 8.92 -9.62 5.19
C TYR A 76 9.44 -10.73 4.27
N ASN A 77 8.57 -11.65 3.84
CA ASN A 77 8.93 -12.62 2.79
C ASN A 77 9.05 -11.98 1.41
N PHE A 78 8.37 -10.87 1.13
CA PHE A 78 8.55 -10.10 -0.11
C PHE A 78 9.94 -9.47 -0.12
N LYS A 79 10.69 -9.64 -1.21
CA LYS A 79 12.07 -9.13 -1.32
C LYS A 79 12.20 -7.94 -2.27
N LYS A 80 11.24 -7.78 -3.14
CA LYS A 80 11.12 -6.63 -4.06
C LYS A 80 10.32 -5.50 -3.39
N PRO A 81 10.35 -4.29 -3.95
CA PRO A 81 9.32 -3.28 -3.66
C PRO A 81 7.92 -3.87 -3.85
N VAL A 82 6.96 -3.42 -3.07
CA VAL A 82 5.60 -3.98 -3.05
C VAL A 82 4.59 -2.91 -3.43
N TYR A 83 3.75 -3.24 -4.41
CA TYR A 83 2.50 -2.54 -4.68
C TYR A 83 1.38 -3.35 -4.04
N LEU A 84 0.93 -2.93 -2.85
CA LEU A 84 -0.07 -3.64 -2.05
C LEU A 84 -1.42 -2.93 -2.13
N ILE A 85 -2.45 -3.63 -2.59
CA ILE A 85 -3.84 -3.17 -2.46
C ILE A 85 -4.51 -3.99 -1.36
N THR A 86 -5.18 -3.31 -0.43
CA THR A 86 -6.05 -3.94 0.57
C THR A 86 -7.49 -3.68 0.19
N GLU A 87 -8.28 -4.73 0.02
CA GLU A 87 -9.67 -4.64 -0.43
C GLU A 87 -10.56 -5.76 0.11
N SER A 88 -11.81 -5.74 -0.23
CA SER A 88 -12.80 -6.76 0.11
C SER A 88 -13.73 -7.00 -1.07
N SER A 89 -14.39 -8.16 -1.12
CA SER A 89 -15.28 -8.54 -2.22
C SER A 89 -16.46 -7.60 -2.45
N TRP A 90 -16.81 -6.77 -1.48
CA TRP A 90 -17.83 -5.73 -1.61
C TRP A 90 -17.29 -4.39 -2.15
N CYS A 91 -15.96 -4.23 -2.28
CA CYS A 91 -15.39 -3.08 -2.97
C CYS A 91 -15.74 -3.16 -4.46
N VAL A 92 -16.22 -2.06 -5.02
CA VAL A 92 -16.58 -1.99 -6.45
C VAL A 92 -15.38 -1.42 -7.21
N ALA A 93 -14.72 -2.28 -7.97
CA ALA A 93 -13.69 -1.85 -8.91
C ALA A 93 -14.33 -1.21 -10.15
N SER A 94 -13.68 -0.23 -10.77
CA SER A 94 -14.06 0.26 -12.08
C SER A 94 -13.73 -0.78 -13.16
N GLU A 95 -14.41 -0.73 -14.30
CA GLU A 95 -14.26 -1.75 -15.37
C GLU A 95 -12.81 -1.89 -15.86
N GLY A 96 -12.06 -0.79 -15.91
CA GLY A 96 -10.67 -0.77 -16.39
C GLY A 96 -9.62 -1.03 -15.31
N GLU A 97 -9.98 -1.09 -14.03
CA GLU A 97 -9.02 -1.16 -12.92
C GLU A 97 -8.23 -2.48 -12.90
N ILE A 98 -8.92 -3.60 -12.86
CA ILE A 98 -8.28 -4.92 -12.84
C ILE A 98 -7.50 -5.20 -14.13
N PRO A 99 -8.02 -4.91 -15.35
CA PRO A 99 -7.24 -5.02 -16.57
C PRO A 99 -5.96 -4.19 -16.57
N ALA A 100 -6.01 -2.93 -16.14
CA ALA A 100 -4.83 -2.06 -16.04
C ALA A 100 -3.80 -2.60 -15.05
N LEU A 101 -4.24 -3.07 -13.89
CA LEU A 101 -3.37 -3.68 -12.89
C LEU A 101 -2.71 -4.97 -13.42
N ASN A 102 -3.47 -5.82 -14.12
CA ASN A 102 -2.96 -7.04 -14.76
C ASN A 102 -1.87 -6.72 -15.79
N GLU A 103 -2.07 -5.70 -16.63
CA GLU A 103 -1.07 -5.30 -17.62
C GLU A 103 0.21 -4.79 -16.96
N LEU A 104 0.09 -3.93 -15.94
CA LEU A 104 1.25 -3.40 -15.21
C LEU A 104 1.97 -4.50 -14.42
N ALA A 105 1.24 -5.46 -13.86
CA ALA A 105 1.86 -6.60 -13.20
C ALA A 105 2.64 -7.47 -14.20
N ASN A 106 2.10 -7.72 -15.40
CA ASN A 106 2.84 -8.42 -16.46
C ASN A 106 4.14 -7.70 -16.84
N LYS A 107 4.11 -6.38 -16.89
CA LYS A 107 5.24 -5.54 -17.31
C LYS A 107 6.33 -5.42 -16.25
N TYR A 108 5.97 -5.44 -14.97
CA TYR A 108 6.89 -5.09 -13.87
C TYR A 108 7.08 -6.17 -12.80
N HIS A 109 6.51 -7.38 -12.97
CA HIS A 109 6.59 -8.45 -11.96
C HIS A 109 8.01 -8.88 -11.59
N ASP A 110 8.98 -8.69 -12.47
CA ASP A 110 10.39 -8.97 -12.19
C ASP A 110 11.02 -7.96 -11.20
N LYS A 111 10.49 -6.74 -11.13
CA LYS A 111 10.99 -5.62 -10.31
C LYS A 111 10.15 -5.34 -9.08
N ILE A 112 8.84 -5.61 -9.13
CA ILE A 112 7.86 -5.25 -8.12
C ILE A 112 7.01 -6.47 -7.79
N ASP A 113 6.71 -6.68 -6.52
CA ASP A 113 5.69 -7.63 -6.07
C ASP A 113 4.33 -6.93 -6.06
N PHE A 114 3.42 -7.33 -6.95
CA PHE A 114 2.02 -6.91 -6.92
C PHE A 114 1.25 -7.83 -5.99
N VAL A 115 0.57 -7.26 -5.01
CA VAL A 115 -0.09 -8.00 -3.93
C VAL A 115 -1.49 -7.45 -3.71
N ILE A 116 -2.49 -8.32 -3.74
CA ILE A 116 -3.85 -8.00 -3.32
C ILE A 116 -4.15 -8.74 -2.02
N LEU A 117 -4.54 -8.00 -1.00
CA LEU A 117 -4.96 -8.53 0.29
C LEU A 117 -6.46 -8.39 0.44
N PHE A 118 -7.17 -9.51 0.38
CA PHE A 118 -8.61 -9.57 0.62
C PHE A 118 -8.95 -9.75 2.11
N TRP A 119 -9.96 -9.02 2.56
CA TRP A 119 -10.58 -9.15 3.90
C TRP A 119 -11.82 -10.03 3.81
N ASP A 120 -11.65 -11.20 3.24
CA ASP A 120 -12.71 -12.17 2.98
C ASP A 120 -12.25 -13.58 3.38
N ASP A 121 -13.21 -14.50 3.45
CA ASP A 121 -12.89 -15.92 3.60
C ASP A 121 -12.16 -16.48 2.35
N LYS A 122 -11.55 -17.64 2.52
CA LYS A 122 -10.81 -18.29 1.46
C LYS A 122 -11.63 -18.59 0.20
N ARG A 123 -12.91 -18.96 0.35
CA ARG A 123 -13.79 -19.30 -0.78
C ARG A 123 -14.08 -18.07 -1.63
N THR A 124 -14.47 -16.99 -0.99
CA THR A 124 -14.74 -15.69 -1.62
C THR A 124 -13.47 -15.16 -2.29
N THR A 125 -12.34 -15.15 -1.57
CA THR A 125 -11.06 -14.72 -2.16
C THR A 125 -10.68 -15.54 -3.39
N ARG A 126 -10.91 -16.86 -3.39
CA ARG A 126 -10.64 -17.70 -4.57
C ARG A 126 -11.51 -17.34 -5.78
N GLN A 127 -12.74 -16.87 -5.56
CA GLN A 127 -13.59 -16.39 -6.66
C GLN A 127 -13.07 -15.08 -7.21
N MET A 128 -12.73 -14.13 -6.34
CA MET A 128 -12.16 -12.83 -6.73
C MET A 128 -10.83 -12.98 -7.46
N ALA A 129 -9.98 -13.90 -7.01
CA ALA A 129 -8.66 -14.16 -7.58
C ALA A 129 -8.68 -14.52 -9.08
N LYS A 130 -9.81 -14.99 -9.61
CA LYS A 130 -9.92 -15.36 -11.04
C LYS A 130 -9.81 -14.18 -12.00
N ALA A 131 -10.04 -12.96 -11.53
CA ALA A 131 -9.94 -11.75 -12.32
C ALA A 131 -8.49 -11.24 -12.47
N TYR A 132 -7.58 -11.74 -11.63
CA TYR A 132 -6.18 -11.33 -11.58
C TYR A 132 -5.29 -12.36 -12.28
N ASN A 133 -4.21 -11.89 -12.91
CA ASN A 133 -3.23 -12.76 -13.56
C ASN A 133 -2.27 -13.41 -12.54
N GLU A 134 -1.47 -14.35 -13.00
CA GLU A 134 -0.53 -15.12 -12.17
C GLU A 134 0.63 -14.30 -11.55
N ASN A 135 0.91 -13.10 -12.11
CA ASN A 135 1.95 -12.21 -11.60
C ASN A 135 1.49 -11.39 -10.39
N ILE A 136 0.20 -11.47 -10.04
CA ILE A 136 -0.39 -10.82 -8.87
C ILE A 136 -0.56 -11.84 -7.75
N LYS A 137 0.05 -11.57 -6.61
CA LYS A 137 -0.02 -12.43 -5.42
C LYS A 137 -1.29 -12.15 -4.64
N ILE A 138 -2.17 -13.14 -4.54
CA ILE A 138 -3.43 -13.04 -3.81
C ILE A 138 -3.24 -13.56 -2.38
N LEU A 139 -3.52 -12.70 -1.42
CA LEU A 139 -3.51 -13.00 0.01
C LEU A 139 -4.88 -12.76 0.60
N TYR A 140 -5.14 -13.34 1.77
CA TYR A 140 -6.39 -13.07 2.48
C TYR A 140 -6.21 -13.10 4.00
N VAL A 141 -7.11 -12.41 4.66
CA VAL A 141 -7.34 -12.46 6.10
C VAL A 141 -8.82 -12.72 6.32
N ASP A 142 -9.15 -13.93 6.77
CA ASP A 142 -10.52 -14.27 7.16
C ASP A 142 -10.80 -13.66 8.54
N GLU A 143 -11.62 -12.62 8.57
CA GLU A 143 -11.94 -11.89 9.81
C GLU A 143 -12.70 -12.74 10.83
N MET A 144 -13.49 -13.68 10.35
CA MET A 144 -14.28 -14.55 11.23
C MET A 144 -13.43 -15.59 11.95
N GLN A 145 -12.29 -15.97 11.34
CA GLN A 145 -11.35 -16.96 11.87
C GLN A 145 -10.05 -16.33 12.37
N ASN A 146 -9.82 -15.06 12.05
CA ASN A 146 -8.58 -14.37 12.42
C ASN A 146 -8.70 -13.79 13.84
N HIS A 147 -8.01 -14.42 14.77
CA HIS A 147 -7.87 -13.90 16.13
C HIS A 147 -6.86 -12.75 16.24
N ASN A 148 -6.19 -12.37 15.13
CA ASN A 148 -5.22 -11.29 15.14
C ASN A 148 -5.88 -9.94 14.85
N SER A 149 -6.53 -9.36 15.87
CA SER A 149 -7.15 -8.02 15.80
C SER A 149 -6.15 -6.91 15.43
N TYR A 150 -4.85 -7.15 15.59
CA TYR A 150 -3.80 -6.20 15.26
C TYR A 150 -3.73 -5.92 13.76
N VAL A 151 -3.62 -6.96 12.92
CA VAL A 151 -3.60 -6.82 11.44
C VAL A 151 -4.85 -6.11 10.95
N ILE A 152 -6.02 -6.58 11.39
CA ILE A 152 -7.32 -6.01 11.00
C ILE A 152 -7.37 -4.52 11.32
N ARG A 153 -7.03 -4.15 12.55
CA ARG A 153 -7.07 -2.75 12.99
C ARG A 153 -6.12 -1.87 12.18
N GLN A 154 -4.91 -2.33 11.94
CA GLN A 154 -3.88 -1.51 11.31
C GLN A 154 -4.12 -1.33 9.80
N LEU A 155 -4.46 -2.39 9.08
CA LEU A 155 -4.55 -2.34 7.63
C LEU A 155 -5.96 -2.08 7.09
N LYS A 156 -7.00 -2.54 7.78
CA LYS A 156 -8.38 -2.38 7.32
C LYS A 156 -9.07 -1.16 7.93
N HIS A 157 -9.14 -1.13 9.26
CA HIS A 157 -9.99 -0.15 9.92
C HIS A 157 -9.36 1.24 10.06
N SER A 158 -8.03 1.34 10.00
CA SER A 158 -7.38 2.63 10.19
C SER A 158 -7.55 3.56 8.98
N LEU A 159 -7.43 3.06 7.76
CA LEU A 159 -7.44 3.88 6.55
C LEU A 159 -8.64 3.65 5.64
N GLY A 160 -9.42 2.58 5.87
CA GLY A 160 -10.55 2.18 5.04
C GLY A 160 -10.14 1.28 3.87
N LEU A 161 -11.10 0.95 3.00
CA LEU A 161 -10.93 0.08 1.83
C LEU A 161 -11.61 0.71 0.60
N PRO A 162 -11.06 0.53 -0.59
CA PRO A 162 -9.73 -0.02 -0.85
C PRO A 162 -8.62 0.99 -0.47
N THR A 163 -7.46 0.48 -0.07
CA THR A 163 -6.27 1.30 0.19
C THR A 163 -5.05 0.67 -0.47
N THR A 164 -4.28 1.48 -1.18
CA THR A 164 -3.04 1.09 -1.85
C THR A 164 -1.83 1.60 -1.08
N PHE A 165 -0.84 0.73 -0.87
CA PHE A 165 0.45 1.07 -0.27
C PHE A 165 1.56 0.85 -1.28
N LEU A 166 2.41 1.85 -1.45
CA LEU A 166 3.65 1.77 -2.21
C LEU A 166 4.82 1.62 -1.22
N ILE A 167 5.51 0.50 -1.24
CA ILE A 167 6.47 0.12 -0.21
C ILE A 167 7.78 -0.29 -0.87
N ASP A 168 8.91 0.24 -0.41
CA ASP A 168 10.21 -0.11 -0.96
C ASP A 168 10.70 -1.52 -0.54
N GLY A 169 11.81 -1.96 -1.10
CA GLY A 169 12.43 -3.25 -0.76
C GLY A 169 12.86 -3.37 0.70
N ASN A 170 13.09 -2.25 1.39
CA ASN A 170 13.45 -2.18 2.80
C ASN A 170 12.23 -2.10 3.73
N LYS A 171 11.02 -2.21 3.19
CA LYS A 171 9.73 -2.14 3.88
C LYS A 171 9.33 -0.72 4.34
N LYS A 172 9.98 0.30 3.80
CA LYS A 172 9.61 1.70 4.05
C LYS A 172 8.40 2.05 3.19
N ILE A 173 7.38 2.63 3.78
CA ILE A 173 6.20 3.13 3.08
C ILE A 173 6.59 4.43 2.37
N LEU A 174 6.40 4.45 1.06
CA LEU A 174 6.71 5.58 0.20
C LEU A 174 5.47 6.43 -0.08
N ASP A 175 4.31 5.77 -0.19
CA ASP A 175 3.04 6.43 -0.44
C ASP A 175 1.87 5.54 -0.01
N ILE A 176 0.73 6.18 0.33
CA ILE A 176 -0.53 5.51 0.64
C ILE A 176 -1.64 6.24 -0.10
N ARG A 177 -2.43 5.50 -0.88
CA ARG A 177 -3.51 6.04 -1.69
C ARG A 177 -4.82 5.37 -1.36
N ARG A 178 -5.89 6.13 -1.32
CA ARG A 178 -7.25 5.58 -1.34
C ARG A 178 -7.65 5.26 -2.76
N GLY A 179 -8.61 4.34 -2.92
CA GLY A 179 -9.14 3.99 -4.23
C GLY A 179 -9.64 5.22 -4.98
N VAL A 180 -9.39 5.24 -6.29
CA VAL A 180 -9.82 6.34 -7.15
C VAL A 180 -11.34 6.32 -7.27
N THR A 181 -11.98 7.44 -6.97
CA THR A 181 -13.41 7.61 -7.25
C THR A 181 -13.58 7.78 -8.75
N HIS A 182 -14.10 6.76 -9.43
CA HIS A 182 -14.39 6.85 -10.86
C HIS A 182 -15.75 7.51 -11.08
N PRO A 183 -15.84 8.56 -11.90
CA PRO A 183 -17.14 9.10 -12.30
C PRO A 183 -17.96 8.03 -13.02
N PHE A 184 -19.23 7.91 -12.68
CA PHE A 184 -20.17 7.04 -13.38
C PHE A 184 -20.21 7.36 -14.87
N GLY A 185 -20.33 6.33 -15.73
CA GLY A 185 -20.58 6.51 -17.16
C GLY A 185 -19.33 6.71 -18.02
N LYS A 186 -18.14 6.42 -17.53
CA LYS A 186 -16.94 6.35 -18.39
C LYS A 186 -16.92 5.07 -19.21
N SER A 187 -16.38 5.16 -20.44
CA SER A 187 -16.13 3.98 -21.26
C SER A 187 -15.06 3.10 -20.62
N PHE A 188 -14.97 1.84 -21.10
CA PHE A 188 -13.91 0.92 -20.65
C PHE A 188 -12.53 1.52 -20.90
N GLU A 189 -12.29 2.09 -22.09
CA GLU A 189 -11.02 2.69 -22.49
C GLU A 189 -10.63 3.85 -21.55
N GLU A 190 -11.56 4.77 -21.27
CA GLU A 190 -11.31 5.87 -20.34
C GLU A 190 -11.02 5.39 -18.93
N SER A 191 -11.74 4.35 -18.48
CA SER A 191 -11.51 3.74 -17.17
C SER A 191 -10.16 3.04 -17.12
N PHE A 192 -9.80 2.30 -18.18
CA PHE A 192 -8.52 1.63 -18.28
C PHE A 192 -7.35 2.62 -18.27
N ASP A 193 -7.38 3.64 -19.14
CA ASP A 193 -6.32 4.64 -19.25
C ASP A 193 -6.11 5.41 -17.95
N LEU A 194 -7.20 5.80 -17.28
CA LEU A 194 -7.12 6.49 -16.01
C LEU A 194 -6.45 5.62 -14.93
N ASN A 195 -6.89 4.37 -14.81
CA ASN A 195 -6.31 3.43 -13.83
C ASN A 195 -4.85 3.11 -14.17
N TYR A 196 -4.57 2.82 -15.44
CA TYR A 196 -3.22 2.51 -15.90
C TYR A 196 -2.25 3.65 -15.55
N ASN A 197 -2.60 4.89 -15.91
CA ASN A 197 -1.75 6.03 -15.66
C ASN A 197 -1.59 6.30 -14.16
N THR A 198 -2.66 6.23 -13.38
CA THR A 198 -2.61 6.44 -11.92
C THR A 198 -1.72 5.42 -11.21
N ILE A 199 -1.85 4.13 -11.58
CA ILE A 199 -1.01 3.05 -11.03
C ILE A 199 0.42 3.21 -11.50
N TYR A 200 0.63 3.46 -12.80
CA TYR A 200 1.95 3.63 -13.41
C TYR A 200 2.73 4.80 -12.80
N ASP A 201 2.09 5.94 -12.57
CA ASP A 201 2.73 7.10 -11.93
C ASP A 201 3.22 6.76 -10.52
N GLY A 202 2.43 6.02 -9.76
CA GLY A 202 2.87 5.53 -8.45
C GLY A 202 4.09 4.60 -8.55
N ILE A 203 4.05 3.65 -9.49
CA ILE A 203 5.14 2.71 -9.74
C ILE A 203 6.40 3.46 -10.20
N ALA A 204 6.27 4.32 -11.20
CA ALA A 204 7.41 5.01 -11.80
C ALA A 204 8.08 5.98 -10.80
N ASN A 205 7.29 6.79 -10.11
CA ASN A 205 7.80 7.85 -9.24
C ASN A 205 8.26 7.32 -7.87
N GLN A 206 7.66 6.27 -7.35
CA GLN A 206 7.93 5.78 -6.00
C GLN A 206 8.73 4.46 -5.97
N LEU A 207 8.33 3.46 -6.74
CA LEU A 207 8.90 2.12 -6.61
C LEU A 207 10.12 1.89 -7.51
N LEU A 208 10.16 2.49 -8.70
CA LEU A 208 11.27 2.32 -9.63
C LEU A 208 12.38 3.37 -9.45
N SER A 209 12.04 4.61 -9.11
CA SER A 209 13.00 5.71 -8.91
C SER A 209 13.84 5.55 -7.63
N GLY A 210 13.35 4.88 -6.62
CA GLY A 210 14.06 4.65 -5.36
C GLY A 210 15.39 3.91 -5.47
N LYS A 211 15.67 3.26 -6.60
CA LYS A 211 16.99 2.63 -6.85
C LYS A 211 18.09 3.61 -7.23
N ASN A 212 17.76 4.80 -7.76
CA ASN A 212 18.78 5.76 -8.23
C ASN A 212 19.34 6.63 -7.11
N ASN A 213 18.65 6.79 -5.99
CA ASN A 213 19.13 7.62 -4.89
C ASN A 213 20.21 6.94 -4.02
N TYR A 214 20.29 5.60 -4.02
CA TYR A 214 21.36 4.89 -3.30
C TYR A 214 22.68 4.84 -4.04
N THR A 215 22.66 4.85 -5.39
CA THR A 215 23.90 4.81 -6.20
C THR A 215 24.57 6.18 -6.27
N SER A 216 23.80 7.27 -6.25
CA SER A 216 24.35 8.64 -6.29
C SER A 216 24.99 9.09 -4.97
N GLN A 217 24.51 8.60 -3.83
CA GLN A 217 25.13 8.90 -2.53
C GLN A 217 26.42 8.12 -2.29
N GLN A 218 26.55 6.91 -2.84
CA GLN A 218 27.83 6.17 -2.77
C GLN A 218 28.91 6.73 -3.71
N SER A 219 28.52 7.31 -4.85
CA SER A 219 29.49 7.95 -5.78
C SER A 219 29.97 9.30 -5.27
N ALA A 220 29.19 10.02 -4.49
CA ALA A 220 29.57 11.31 -3.89
C ALA A 220 30.46 11.17 -2.65
N ALA A 221 30.51 9.98 -2.04
CA ALA A 221 31.35 9.70 -0.87
C ALA A 221 32.75 9.14 -1.25
N LEU A 222 33.05 8.95 -2.54
CA LEU A 222 34.32 8.41 -3.06
C LEU A 222 35.10 9.42 -3.89
N ASN A 223 34.71 10.68 -3.93
CA ASN A 223 35.45 11.82 -4.47
C ASN A 223 35.66 12.84 -3.34
#